data_3c58f6f6850264c4ff79718a8da0c61a
#
_entry.id   3c58f6f6850264c4ff79718a8da0c61a
#
_cell.length_a   1.000
_cell.length_b   1.000
_cell.length_c   1.000
_cell.angle_alpha   90.00
_cell.angle_beta   90.00
_cell.angle_gamma   90.00
#
_symmetry.space_group_name_H-M   'P 1'
#
loop_
_entity.id
_entity.type
_entity.pdbx_description
1 polymer ?
#
loop_
_entity_poly.entity_id
_entity_poly.type
_entity_poly.pdbx_seq_one_letter_code
_entity_poly.pdbx_strand_id
1 'polypeptide(L)'
;GLVVTPDIFGLRPLYDNLVSQWATEWGMAVAAVDPFPGKGLGADIEPRYAAVKDIDDDKHLSDLHEAADMLNTPVTVLMGFCMGGMYCFKSARSSRFARIASFYGMITLPEAWRSAGQVEPLQYLEAGNAAGVLAIIGGKDHYTPAHDVDALRATGATIAFYPEGEHAFAHDATRPAHRAEDA
;
A
#
# COMPACT_ATOMS: atom_id res chain seq x y z
N GLY A 1 -0.10 1.84 16.98
CA GLY A 1 -0.98 1.03 16.15
C GLY A 1 -0.50 0.94 14.71
N LEU A 2 -0.96 -0.05 14.00
CA LEU A 2 -0.67 -0.27 12.59
C LEU A 2 -1.97 -0.41 11.79
N VAL A 3 -2.15 0.41 10.76
CA VAL A 3 -3.16 0.20 9.72
C VAL A 3 -2.49 -0.44 8.52
N VAL A 4 -3.15 -1.47 7.95
CA VAL A 4 -2.66 -2.21 6.78
C VAL A 4 -3.62 -2.00 5.62
N THR A 5 -3.10 -1.60 4.47
CA THR A 5 -3.85 -1.56 3.22
C THR A 5 -3.39 -2.68 2.30
N PRO A 6 -4.29 -3.65 2.03
CA PRO A 6 -3.97 -4.87 1.29
C PRO A 6 -3.63 -4.63 -0.18
N ASP A 7 -3.09 -5.66 -0.81
CA ASP A 7 -2.94 -5.73 -2.25
C ASP A 7 -4.31 -5.81 -2.97
N ILE A 8 -4.30 -5.90 -4.28
CA ILE A 8 -5.50 -5.95 -5.13
C ILE A 8 -6.45 -7.11 -4.80
N PHE A 9 -5.97 -8.17 -4.14
CA PHE A 9 -6.83 -9.27 -3.73
C PHE A 9 -7.66 -8.95 -2.47
N GLY A 10 -7.41 -7.82 -1.82
CA GLY A 10 -8.17 -7.36 -0.65
C GLY A 10 -7.99 -8.26 0.58
N LEU A 11 -8.94 -8.17 1.50
CA LEU A 11 -8.93 -9.00 2.69
C LEU A 11 -9.14 -10.48 2.33
N ARG A 12 -8.25 -11.32 2.85
CA ARG A 12 -8.25 -12.77 2.67
C ARG A 12 -7.45 -13.42 3.82
N PRO A 13 -7.48 -14.75 4.00
CA PRO A 13 -6.78 -15.43 5.09
C PRO A 13 -5.31 -15.06 5.27
N LEU A 14 -4.61 -14.66 4.19
CA LEU A 14 -3.25 -14.13 4.28
C LEU A 14 -3.18 -12.93 5.22
N TYR A 15 -4.07 -11.93 5.04
CA TYR A 15 -4.06 -10.73 5.86
C TYR A 15 -4.57 -10.99 7.28
N ASP A 16 -5.51 -11.92 7.47
CA ASP A 16 -5.94 -12.36 8.81
C ASP A 16 -4.75 -12.92 9.62
N ASN A 17 -3.92 -13.74 8.95
CA ASN A 17 -2.71 -14.31 9.54
C ASN A 17 -1.65 -13.23 9.82
N LEU A 18 -1.33 -12.38 8.84
CA LEU A 18 -0.32 -11.33 8.97
C LEU A 18 -0.69 -10.33 10.07
N VAL A 19 -1.93 -9.86 10.12
CA VAL A 19 -2.42 -8.93 11.15
C VAL A 19 -2.30 -9.55 12.54
N SER A 20 -2.71 -10.82 12.69
CA SER A 20 -2.62 -11.55 13.97
C SER A 20 -1.18 -11.76 14.39
N GLN A 21 -0.30 -12.12 13.45
CA GLN A 21 1.11 -12.31 13.69
C GLN A 21 1.77 -10.99 14.14
N TRP A 22 1.60 -9.89 13.39
CA TRP A 22 2.21 -8.61 13.73
C TRP A 22 1.66 -8.03 15.03
N ALA A 23 0.36 -8.20 15.30
CA ALA A 23 -0.21 -7.79 16.59
C ALA A 23 0.47 -8.51 17.76
N THR A 24 0.76 -9.80 17.60
CA THR A 24 1.41 -10.63 18.61
C THR A 24 2.90 -10.32 18.73
N GLU A 25 3.62 -10.33 17.61
CA GLU A 25 5.09 -10.18 17.60
C GLU A 25 5.54 -8.78 17.99
N TRP A 26 4.80 -7.75 17.55
CA TRP A 26 5.17 -6.35 17.79
C TRP A 26 4.42 -5.73 18.97
N GLY A 27 3.49 -6.46 19.58
CA GLY A 27 2.75 -5.99 20.76
C GLY A 27 1.93 -4.73 20.49
N MET A 28 1.35 -4.60 19.29
CA MET A 28 0.59 -3.42 18.89
C MET A 28 -0.81 -3.76 18.38
N ALA A 29 -1.73 -2.81 18.43
CA ALA A 29 -3.02 -2.94 17.77
C ALA A 29 -2.84 -2.85 16.24
N VAL A 30 -3.41 -3.79 15.49
CA VAL A 30 -3.32 -3.86 14.03
C VAL A 30 -4.71 -4.00 13.43
N ALA A 31 -4.98 -3.24 12.36
CA ALA A 31 -6.20 -3.35 11.56
C ALA A 31 -5.87 -3.36 10.08
N ALA A 32 -6.58 -4.16 9.28
CA ALA A 32 -6.51 -4.12 7.83
C ALA A 32 -7.83 -3.59 7.25
N VAL A 33 -7.74 -2.77 6.19
CA VAL A 33 -8.89 -2.10 5.57
C VAL A 33 -9.18 -2.73 4.22
N ASP A 34 -10.44 -3.18 4.02
CA ASP A 34 -10.86 -3.73 2.73
C ASP A 34 -10.92 -2.63 1.65
N PRO A 35 -10.16 -2.74 0.55
CA PRO A 35 -10.23 -1.78 -0.54
C PRO A 35 -11.52 -1.90 -1.37
N PHE A 36 -12.28 -3.00 -1.22
CA PHE A 36 -13.48 -3.29 -2.00
C PHE A 36 -14.68 -3.65 -1.11
N PRO A 37 -15.06 -2.79 -0.14
CA PRO A 37 -16.09 -3.13 0.84
C PRO A 37 -17.41 -3.46 0.15
N GLY A 38 -17.97 -4.63 0.51
CA GLY A 38 -19.25 -5.10 0.00
C GLY A 38 -19.23 -5.62 -1.46
N LYS A 39 -18.10 -5.62 -2.15
CA LYS A 39 -17.97 -6.17 -3.51
C LYS A 39 -17.54 -7.63 -3.43
N GLY A 40 -18.39 -8.57 -3.84
CA GLY A 40 -18.08 -10.00 -3.93
C GLY A 40 -17.27 -10.34 -5.19
N LEU A 41 -16.00 -9.90 -5.26
CA LEU A 41 -15.19 -9.98 -6.49
C LEU A 41 -14.54 -11.35 -6.75
N GLY A 42 -14.75 -12.33 -5.86
CA GLY A 42 -14.16 -13.67 -6.02
C GLY A 42 -12.64 -13.69 -5.84
N ALA A 43 -12.00 -14.77 -6.34
CA ALA A 43 -10.55 -14.98 -6.22
C ALA A 43 -9.77 -14.51 -7.46
N ASP A 44 -10.45 -14.33 -8.59
CA ASP A 44 -9.81 -13.95 -9.86
C ASP A 44 -9.35 -12.49 -9.86
N ILE A 45 -8.25 -12.22 -10.55
CA ILE A 45 -7.64 -10.89 -10.57
C ILE A 45 -8.39 -9.93 -11.49
N GLU A 46 -8.96 -10.41 -12.59
CA GLU A 46 -9.57 -9.57 -13.63
C GLU A 46 -10.74 -8.73 -13.11
N PRO A 47 -11.73 -9.27 -12.36
CA PRO A 47 -12.79 -8.47 -11.78
C PRO A 47 -12.26 -7.43 -10.77
N ARG A 48 -11.24 -7.78 -10.03
CA ARG A 48 -10.60 -6.89 -9.06
C ARG A 48 -9.83 -5.76 -9.76
N TYR A 49 -9.04 -6.10 -10.78
CA TYR A 49 -8.31 -5.14 -11.58
C TYR A 49 -9.25 -4.12 -12.24
N ALA A 50 -10.39 -4.58 -12.76
CA ALA A 50 -11.41 -3.71 -13.34
C ALA A 50 -12.12 -2.84 -12.29
N ALA A 51 -12.24 -3.32 -11.04
CA ALA A 51 -12.91 -2.59 -9.97
C ALA A 51 -12.05 -1.47 -9.33
N VAL A 52 -10.73 -1.46 -9.55
CA VAL A 52 -9.85 -0.42 -8.97
C VAL A 52 -10.25 0.98 -9.40
N LYS A 53 -10.63 1.18 -10.67
CA LYS A 53 -11.07 2.48 -11.19
C LYS A 53 -12.33 3.04 -10.50
N ASP A 54 -13.09 2.17 -9.82
CA ASP A 54 -14.31 2.55 -9.10
C ASP A 54 -14.01 2.92 -7.63
N ILE A 55 -12.78 2.76 -7.16
CA ILE A 55 -12.38 3.21 -5.84
C ILE A 55 -12.24 4.72 -5.87
N ASP A 56 -12.95 5.39 -5.00
CA ASP A 56 -12.80 6.82 -4.76
C ASP A 56 -11.68 7.03 -3.75
N ASP A 57 -10.67 7.82 -4.12
CA ASP A 57 -9.49 8.08 -3.29
C ASP A 57 -9.87 8.69 -1.94
N ASP A 58 -10.73 9.72 -1.94
CA ASP A 58 -11.10 10.42 -0.69
C ASP A 58 -11.84 9.47 0.26
N LYS A 59 -12.71 8.62 -0.29
CA LYS A 59 -13.43 7.62 0.52
C LYS A 59 -12.47 6.59 1.10
N HIS A 60 -11.59 5.99 0.28
CA HIS A 60 -10.67 4.96 0.78
C HIS A 60 -9.66 5.52 1.77
N LEU A 61 -9.14 6.73 1.53
CA LEU A 61 -8.26 7.41 2.48
C LEU A 61 -9.00 7.73 3.81
N SER A 62 -10.28 8.10 3.74
CA SER A 62 -11.12 8.27 4.93
C SER A 62 -11.27 6.96 5.71
N ASP A 63 -11.46 5.82 5.03
CA ASP A 63 -11.58 4.51 5.67
C ASP A 63 -10.28 4.11 6.39
N LEU A 64 -9.11 4.44 5.81
CA LEU A 64 -7.82 4.25 6.47
C LEU A 64 -7.67 5.12 7.73
N HIS A 65 -8.16 6.36 7.70
CA HIS A 65 -8.17 7.24 8.89
C HIS A 65 -9.12 6.72 9.96
N GLU A 66 -10.30 6.27 9.59
CA GLU A 66 -11.28 5.70 10.52
C GLU A 66 -10.70 4.45 11.21
N ALA A 67 -10.06 3.56 10.45
CA ALA A 67 -9.37 2.41 11.02
C ALA A 67 -8.28 2.82 12.03
N ALA A 68 -7.52 3.87 11.72
CA ALA A 68 -6.52 4.40 12.63
C ALA A 68 -7.13 4.98 13.91
N ASP A 69 -8.31 5.60 13.82
CA ASP A 69 -9.04 6.13 14.99
C ASP A 69 -9.62 4.99 15.84
N MET A 70 -10.13 3.94 15.21
CA MET A 70 -10.64 2.74 15.89
C MET A 70 -9.56 2.01 16.69
N LEU A 71 -8.30 2.04 16.25
CA LEU A 71 -7.19 1.45 17.01
C LEU A 71 -6.94 2.15 18.35
N ASN A 72 -7.38 3.40 18.49
CA ASN A 72 -7.27 4.21 19.70
C ASN A 72 -5.87 4.19 20.32
N THR A 73 -4.83 4.37 19.51
CA THR A 73 -3.43 4.35 19.93
C THR A 73 -2.80 5.74 19.79
N PRO A 74 -1.84 6.13 20.69
CA PRO A 74 -1.20 7.44 20.63
C PRO A 74 -0.48 7.74 19.33
N VAL A 75 0.08 6.69 18.69
CA VAL A 75 0.80 6.75 17.43
C VAL A 75 0.29 5.66 16.52
N THR A 76 -0.04 6.02 15.29
CA THR A 76 -0.43 5.04 14.27
C THR A 76 0.45 5.19 13.05
N VAL A 77 0.87 4.06 12.50
CA VAL A 77 1.62 3.96 11.23
C VAL A 77 0.77 3.25 10.18
N LEU A 78 1.10 3.47 8.91
CA LEU A 78 0.42 2.83 7.78
C LEU A 78 1.41 1.94 7.03
N MET A 79 0.98 0.76 6.63
CA MET A 79 1.73 -0.16 5.77
C MET A 79 0.83 -0.71 4.67
N GLY A 80 1.35 -0.81 3.46
CA GLY A 80 0.56 -1.33 2.35
C GLY A 80 1.37 -2.01 1.27
N PHE A 81 0.68 -2.86 0.50
CA PHE A 81 1.29 -3.75 -0.48
C PHE A 81 0.65 -3.59 -1.86
N CYS A 82 1.44 -3.47 -2.93
CA CYS A 82 0.94 -3.38 -4.31
C CYS A 82 -0.02 -2.18 -4.47
N MET A 83 -1.28 -2.40 -4.81
CA MET A 83 -2.32 -1.37 -4.83
C MET A 83 -2.41 -0.64 -3.47
N GLY A 84 -2.35 -1.37 -2.35
CA GLY A 84 -2.29 -0.76 -1.02
C GLY A 84 -1.04 0.08 -0.81
N GLY A 85 0.10 -0.33 -1.39
CA GLY A 85 1.33 0.49 -1.40
C GLY A 85 1.14 1.82 -2.14
N MET A 86 0.36 1.83 -3.24
CA MET A 86 -0.05 3.06 -3.91
C MET A 86 -0.86 3.97 -2.97
N TYR A 87 -1.79 3.41 -2.20
CA TYR A 87 -2.56 4.18 -1.20
C TYR A 87 -1.72 4.67 -0.03
N CYS A 88 -0.61 4.00 0.28
CA CYS A 88 0.40 4.53 1.19
C CYS A 88 0.99 5.85 0.68
N PHE A 89 1.35 5.94 -0.60
CA PHE A 89 1.80 7.20 -1.19
C PHE A 89 0.72 8.30 -1.14
N LYS A 90 -0.52 7.95 -1.47
CA LYS A 90 -1.65 8.88 -1.42
C LYS A 90 -1.95 9.38 0.01
N SER A 91 -1.70 8.55 1.03
CA SER A 91 -1.88 8.90 2.44
C SER A 91 -0.84 9.91 2.96
N ALA A 92 0.25 10.16 2.23
CA ALA A 92 1.28 11.11 2.64
C ALA A 92 0.77 12.56 2.76
N ARG A 93 -0.33 12.90 2.09
CA ARG A 93 -0.99 14.22 2.21
C ARG A 93 -1.55 14.48 3.61
N SER A 94 -1.84 13.43 4.36
CA SER A 94 -2.38 13.52 5.72
C SER A 94 -1.29 13.37 6.77
N SER A 95 -1.41 14.11 7.88
CA SER A 95 -0.59 13.92 9.08
C SER A 95 -1.10 12.83 10.01
N ARG A 96 -2.13 12.07 9.63
CA ARG A 96 -2.76 11.06 10.48
C ARG A 96 -1.81 9.92 10.83
N PHE A 97 -0.91 9.58 9.92
CA PHE A 97 0.06 8.51 10.12
C PHE A 97 1.44 9.08 10.41
N ALA A 98 2.05 8.65 11.53
CA ALA A 98 3.37 9.10 11.95
C ALA A 98 4.48 8.65 10.99
N ARG A 99 4.34 7.46 10.41
CA ARG A 99 5.21 6.89 9.36
C ARG A 99 4.36 6.03 8.42
N ILE A 100 4.85 5.91 7.20
CA ILE A 100 4.17 5.18 6.14
C ILE A 100 5.19 4.27 5.45
N ALA A 101 4.86 2.98 5.28
CA ALA A 101 5.67 2.02 4.54
C ALA A 101 4.89 1.50 3.33
N SER A 102 5.42 1.75 2.13
CA SER A 102 4.84 1.28 0.87
C SER A 102 5.70 0.16 0.29
N PHE A 103 5.14 -1.02 0.23
CA PHE A 103 5.79 -2.17 -0.41
C PHE A 103 5.34 -2.27 -1.87
N TYR A 104 6.27 -2.10 -2.80
CA TYR A 104 6.06 -2.16 -4.26
C TYR A 104 4.76 -1.49 -4.72
N GLY A 105 4.43 -0.35 -4.11
CA GLY A 105 3.29 0.48 -4.51
C GLY A 105 3.51 1.12 -5.87
N MET A 106 2.47 1.16 -6.71
CA MET A 106 2.53 1.89 -7.98
C MET A 106 2.77 3.38 -7.69
N ILE A 107 3.84 3.90 -8.26
CA ILE A 107 4.28 5.30 -8.09
C ILE A 107 3.45 6.23 -8.99
N THR A 108 3.08 5.73 -10.16
CA THR A 108 2.16 6.38 -11.09
C THR A 108 0.90 5.52 -11.23
N LEU A 109 -0.22 6.18 -11.52
CA LEU A 109 -1.51 5.49 -11.67
C LEU A 109 -1.54 4.69 -12.99
N PRO A 110 -1.69 3.35 -12.93
CA PRO A 110 -1.85 2.55 -14.13
C PRO A 110 -3.00 3.07 -15.00
N GLU A 111 -2.80 3.10 -16.32
CA GLU A 111 -3.78 3.66 -17.26
C GLU A 111 -5.17 3.04 -17.10
N ALA A 112 -5.25 1.73 -16.89
CA ALA A 112 -6.51 1.00 -16.72
C ALA A 112 -7.26 1.36 -15.41
N TRP A 113 -6.60 2.03 -14.47
CA TRP A 113 -7.18 2.44 -13.18
C TRP A 113 -7.59 3.91 -13.15
N ARG A 114 -7.27 4.68 -14.21
CA ARG A 114 -7.59 6.10 -14.30
C ARG A 114 -9.10 6.32 -14.30
N SER A 115 -9.55 7.19 -13.43
CA SER A 115 -10.94 7.63 -13.33
C SER A 115 -11.02 8.99 -12.64
N ALA A 116 -12.22 9.58 -12.59
CA ALA A 116 -12.42 10.87 -11.92
C ALA A 116 -12.18 10.82 -10.40
N GLY A 117 -12.33 9.64 -9.78
CA GLY A 117 -12.08 9.43 -8.35
C GLY A 117 -10.63 9.09 -8.00
N GLN A 118 -9.74 9.01 -8.99
CA GLN A 118 -8.35 8.60 -8.83
C GLN A 118 -7.38 9.73 -9.18
N VAL A 119 -6.49 10.07 -8.26
CA VAL A 119 -5.44 11.09 -8.44
C VAL A 119 -4.07 10.42 -8.44
N GLU A 120 -3.13 10.97 -9.19
CA GLU A 120 -1.75 10.46 -9.25
C GLU A 120 -1.09 10.43 -7.86
N PRO A 121 -0.47 9.30 -7.47
CA PRO A 121 0.17 9.17 -6.16
C PRO A 121 1.25 10.23 -5.91
N LEU A 122 2.02 10.61 -6.93
CA LEU A 122 3.05 11.64 -6.83
C LEU A 122 2.49 12.99 -6.41
N GLN A 123 1.28 13.37 -6.86
CA GLN A 123 0.64 14.63 -6.46
C GLN A 123 0.33 14.66 -4.95
N TYR A 124 -0.04 13.53 -4.36
CA TYR A 124 -0.27 13.42 -2.92
C TYR A 124 1.05 13.54 -2.13
N LEU A 125 2.13 12.93 -2.64
CA LEU A 125 3.46 13.03 -2.03
C LEU A 125 4.00 14.46 -2.07
N GLU A 126 3.90 15.13 -3.21
CA GLU A 126 4.34 16.52 -3.40
C GLU A 126 3.57 17.51 -2.51
N ALA A 127 2.28 17.25 -2.30
CA ALA A 127 1.42 18.09 -1.45
C ALA A 127 1.50 17.75 0.04
N GLY A 128 2.26 16.70 0.42
CA GLY A 128 2.25 16.13 1.76
C GLY A 128 3.62 15.93 2.39
N ASN A 129 3.71 14.97 3.29
CA ASN A 129 4.94 14.61 4.01
C ASN A 129 5.64 13.41 3.38
N ALA A 130 6.21 13.57 2.21
CA ALA A 130 6.97 12.50 1.54
C ALA A 130 8.16 12.00 2.39
N ALA A 131 8.79 12.83 3.21
CA ALA A 131 9.88 12.44 4.10
C ALA A 131 9.43 11.44 5.19
N GLY A 132 8.13 11.36 5.47
CA GLY A 132 7.55 10.35 6.37
C GLY A 132 7.33 8.98 5.72
N VAL A 133 7.62 8.84 4.43
CA VAL A 133 7.36 7.64 3.63
C VAL A 133 8.64 6.85 3.37
N LEU A 134 8.58 5.55 3.65
CA LEU A 134 9.54 4.55 3.23
C LEU A 134 8.93 3.74 2.08
N ALA A 135 9.55 3.78 0.92
CA ALA A 135 9.17 2.97 -0.24
C ALA A 135 10.13 1.78 -0.40
N ILE A 136 9.58 0.59 -0.39
CA ILE A 136 10.29 -0.68 -0.60
C ILE A 136 10.07 -1.09 -2.06
N ILE A 137 11.10 -1.00 -2.88
CA ILE A 137 11.01 -1.09 -4.34
C ILE A 137 11.89 -2.24 -4.85
N GLY A 138 11.29 -3.08 -5.69
CA GLY A 138 12.01 -4.13 -6.42
C GLY A 138 12.61 -3.63 -7.74
N GLY A 139 13.87 -3.97 -8.01
CA GLY A 139 14.57 -3.55 -9.23
C GLY A 139 14.06 -4.25 -10.50
N LYS A 140 13.41 -5.41 -10.36
CA LYS A 140 12.79 -6.17 -11.45
C LYS A 140 11.27 -6.00 -11.51
N ASP A 141 10.71 -5.08 -10.72
CA ASP A 141 9.28 -4.80 -10.69
C ASP A 141 8.88 -3.92 -11.89
N HIS A 142 8.13 -4.49 -12.82
CA HIS A 142 7.67 -3.78 -14.02
C HIS A 142 6.60 -2.71 -13.75
N TYR A 143 5.97 -2.71 -12.55
CA TYR A 143 5.03 -1.67 -12.12
C TYR A 143 5.72 -0.43 -11.55
N THR A 144 7.03 -0.51 -11.28
CA THR A 144 7.83 0.61 -10.73
C THR A 144 9.08 0.84 -11.61
N PRO A 145 8.91 1.26 -12.87
CA PRO A 145 10.03 1.48 -13.78
C PRO A 145 10.96 2.58 -13.26
N ALA A 146 12.22 2.56 -13.70
CA ALA A 146 13.28 3.41 -13.17
C ALA A 146 12.93 4.91 -13.17
N HIS A 147 12.24 5.40 -14.21
CA HIS A 147 11.84 6.80 -14.27
C HIS A 147 10.81 7.19 -13.19
N ASP A 148 9.91 6.28 -12.81
CA ASP A 148 8.97 6.50 -11.72
C ASP A 148 9.70 6.49 -10.38
N VAL A 149 10.67 5.59 -10.19
CA VAL A 149 11.52 5.54 -8.99
C VAL A 149 12.32 6.84 -8.84
N ASP A 150 12.82 7.41 -9.93
CA ASP A 150 13.53 8.69 -9.90
C ASP A 150 12.58 9.85 -9.54
N ALA A 151 11.35 9.85 -10.08
CA ALA A 151 10.33 10.81 -9.70
C ALA A 151 9.95 10.69 -8.21
N LEU A 152 9.78 9.46 -7.70
CA LEU A 152 9.52 9.21 -6.28
C LEU A 152 10.67 9.74 -5.41
N ARG A 153 11.92 9.48 -5.79
CA ARG A 153 13.10 9.98 -5.07
C ARG A 153 13.13 11.50 -4.99
N ALA A 154 12.72 12.17 -6.07
CA ALA A 154 12.65 13.64 -6.12
C ALA A 154 11.63 14.24 -5.15
N THR A 155 10.62 13.49 -4.69
CA THR A 155 9.67 13.95 -3.66
C THR A 155 10.28 14.05 -2.26
N GLY A 156 11.43 13.41 -2.02
CA GLY A 156 12.05 13.30 -0.70
C GLY A 156 11.65 12.05 0.09
N ALA A 157 10.89 11.12 -0.49
CA ALA A 157 10.61 9.82 0.11
C ALA A 157 11.89 8.98 0.25
N THR A 158 12.00 8.22 1.32
CA THR A 158 13.11 7.27 1.51
C THR A 158 12.84 6.02 0.70
N ILE A 159 13.85 5.54 -0.04
CA ILE A 159 13.74 4.35 -0.87
C ILE A 159 14.68 3.24 -0.35
N ALA A 160 14.11 2.10 0.01
CA ALA A 160 14.81 0.83 0.18
C ALA A 160 14.71 0.06 -1.15
N PHE A 161 15.82 -0.07 -1.85
CA PHE A 161 15.85 -0.65 -3.20
C PHE A 161 16.44 -2.06 -3.17
N TYR A 162 15.71 -3.02 -3.70
CA TYR A 162 16.05 -4.44 -3.78
C TYR A 162 16.28 -4.83 -5.24
N PRO A 163 17.52 -4.87 -5.72
CA PRO A 163 17.82 -5.02 -7.16
C PRO A 163 17.20 -6.26 -7.82
N GLU A 164 17.11 -7.35 -7.06
CA GLU A 164 16.57 -8.63 -7.54
C GLU A 164 15.07 -8.82 -7.23
N GLY A 165 14.45 -7.91 -6.49
CA GLY A 165 13.04 -7.97 -6.13
C GLY A 165 12.13 -7.77 -7.35
N GLU A 166 11.19 -8.69 -7.52
CA GLU A 166 10.07 -8.57 -8.46
C GLU A 166 8.85 -7.97 -7.74
N HIS A 167 7.74 -7.76 -8.47
CA HIS A 167 6.50 -7.32 -7.83
C HIS A 167 6.01 -8.34 -6.80
N ALA A 168 5.63 -7.89 -5.60
CA ALA A 168 5.11 -8.73 -4.50
C ALA A 168 6.13 -9.71 -3.89
N PHE A 169 7.41 -9.35 -3.84
CA PHE A 169 8.48 -10.23 -3.35
C PHE A 169 8.49 -10.49 -1.84
N ALA A 170 7.75 -9.71 -1.02
CA ALA A 170 7.92 -9.78 0.44
C ALA A 170 6.76 -10.46 1.21
N HIS A 171 5.50 -10.06 1.00
CA HIS A 171 4.43 -10.33 1.98
C HIS A 171 3.70 -11.68 1.83
N ASP A 172 3.88 -12.38 0.72
CA ASP A 172 3.17 -13.64 0.44
C ASP A 172 4.16 -14.74 0.04
N ALA A 173 4.51 -15.60 1.00
CA ALA A 173 5.46 -16.68 0.82
C ALA A 173 4.99 -17.74 -0.20
N THR A 174 3.74 -17.73 -0.61
CA THR A 174 3.21 -18.67 -1.61
C THR A 174 3.46 -18.21 -3.05
N ARG A 175 3.89 -16.96 -3.24
CA ARG A 175 4.15 -16.41 -4.57
C ARG A 175 5.51 -16.82 -5.12
N PRO A 176 5.60 -17.09 -6.44
CA PRO A 176 6.89 -17.38 -7.08
C PRO A 176 7.93 -16.26 -6.93
N ALA A 177 7.47 -15.02 -6.84
CA ALA A 177 8.31 -13.82 -6.66
C ALA A 177 8.86 -13.65 -5.23
N HIS A 178 8.39 -14.47 -4.26
CA HIS A 178 8.79 -14.32 -2.86
C HIS A 178 10.28 -14.54 -2.66
N ARG A 179 10.92 -13.64 -1.91
CA ARG A 179 12.34 -13.66 -1.58
C ARG A 179 12.50 -13.59 -0.07
N ALA A 180 12.69 -14.76 0.56
CA ALA A 180 12.78 -14.86 2.02
C ALA A 180 13.94 -14.07 2.63
N GLU A 181 15.01 -13.83 1.85
CA GLU A 181 16.16 -13.02 2.26
C GLU A 181 15.91 -11.51 2.23
N ASP A 182 14.86 -11.06 1.52
CA ASP A 182 14.50 -9.65 1.32
C ASP A 182 13.14 -9.30 1.95
N ALA A 183 12.45 -10.28 2.56
CA ALA A 183 11.09 -10.17 3.07
C ALA A 183 11.03 -9.82 4.58
#